data_9d09f94e93019984295e7a22c9e08d5b
#
_entry.id   9d09f94e93019984295e7a22c9e08d5b
#
_cell.length_a   1.000
_cell.length_b   1.000
_cell.length_c   1.000
_cell.angle_alpha   90.00
_cell.angle_beta   90.00
_cell.angle_gamma   90.00
#
_symmetry.space_group_name_H-M   'P 1'
#
loop_
_entity.id
_entity.type
_entity.pdbx_description
1 polymer ?
#
loop_
_entity_poly.entity_id
_entity_poly.type
_entity_poly.pdbx_seq_one_letter_code
_entity_poly.pdbx_strand_id
1 'polypeptide(L)'
;RDDVESRGLGDVYKRQLQMLNEIIKNRTLHKYYRCIVLGETKEQDTLKGFLIKNESANQVTIITEQKDNAVPIETRYKRISTIEKAGAICSLLEVRLITGRPHQIRAHLSSIGHPILGDRKYGNKKSLEISKALNIPYQLLSACSVTFPEMKGTFGYLSRKEFIIHQIYEFIHSVFVK
;
A
#
# COMPACT_ATOMS: atom_id res chain seq x y z
N ARG A 1 18.04 -21.87 39.25
CA ARG A 1 18.33 -22.33 37.85
C ARG A 1 17.36 -21.71 36.82
N ASP A 2 16.10 -21.44 37.20
CA ASP A 2 15.04 -20.93 36.29
C ASP A 2 15.23 -19.47 35.88
N ASP A 3 15.96 -18.65 36.64
CA ASP A 3 16.16 -17.22 36.40
C ASP A 3 17.14 -16.93 35.23
N VAL A 4 18.07 -17.83 34.97
CA VAL A 4 19.07 -17.65 33.89
C VAL A 4 18.48 -18.01 32.51
N GLU A 5 17.65 -19.06 32.46
CA GLU A 5 16.96 -19.46 31.22
C GLU A 5 15.91 -18.42 30.79
N SER A 6 15.18 -17.86 31.76
CA SER A 6 14.19 -16.79 31.50
C SER A 6 14.83 -15.53 30.97
N ARG A 7 16.00 -15.12 31.47
CA ARG A 7 16.75 -13.94 30.94
C ARG A 7 17.29 -14.18 29.53
N GLY A 8 17.81 -15.37 29.24
CA GLY A 8 18.30 -15.73 27.91
C GLY A 8 17.20 -15.72 26.85
N LEU A 9 16.00 -16.19 27.17
CA LEU A 9 14.84 -16.18 26.26
C LEU A 9 14.36 -14.75 25.98
N GLY A 10 14.37 -13.88 27.00
CA GLY A 10 14.01 -12.47 26.85
C GLY A 10 14.97 -11.71 25.93
N ASP A 11 16.27 -11.99 26.01
CA ASP A 11 17.28 -11.33 25.17
C ASP A 11 17.23 -11.81 23.71
N VAL A 12 16.91 -13.08 23.47
CA VAL A 12 16.69 -13.62 22.12
C VAL A 12 15.44 -12.93 21.49
N TYR A 13 14.36 -12.80 22.24
CA TYR A 13 13.14 -12.14 21.78
C TYR A 13 13.36 -10.66 21.45
N LYS A 14 14.10 -9.93 22.29
CA LYS A 14 14.45 -8.53 22.05
C LYS A 14 15.28 -8.37 20.77
N ARG A 15 16.29 -9.21 20.55
CA ARG A 15 17.10 -9.19 19.33
C ARG A 15 16.26 -9.47 18.09
N GLN A 16 15.36 -10.43 18.14
CA GLN A 16 14.45 -10.75 17.05
C GLN A 16 13.54 -9.57 16.71
N LEU A 17 12.96 -8.92 17.71
CA LEU A 17 12.11 -7.75 17.53
C LEU A 17 12.90 -6.57 16.95
N GLN A 18 14.11 -6.35 17.41
CA GLN A 18 15.00 -5.30 16.87
C GLN A 18 15.31 -5.54 15.39
N MET A 19 15.68 -6.77 14.99
CA MET A 19 15.94 -7.11 13.59
C MET A 19 14.73 -6.87 12.69
N LEU A 20 13.53 -7.27 13.12
CA LEU A 20 12.30 -7.02 12.36
C LEU A 20 12.01 -5.52 12.25
N ASN A 21 12.18 -4.77 13.33
CA ASN A 21 12.01 -3.32 13.33
C ASN A 21 13.00 -2.62 12.39
N GLU A 22 14.25 -3.09 12.32
CA GLU A 22 15.27 -2.57 11.38
C GLU A 22 14.87 -2.83 9.93
N ILE A 23 14.40 -4.01 9.59
CA ILE A 23 13.91 -4.35 8.25
C ILE A 23 12.77 -3.42 7.83
N ILE A 24 11.84 -3.15 8.74
CA ILE A 24 10.71 -2.24 8.51
C ILE A 24 11.21 -0.79 8.37
N LYS A 25 12.10 -0.35 9.26
CA LYS A 25 12.68 1.00 9.29
C LYS A 25 13.52 1.28 8.05
N ASN A 26 14.35 0.33 7.65
CA ASN A 26 15.24 0.43 6.49
C ASN A 26 14.50 0.18 5.16
N ARG A 27 13.18 -0.10 5.22
CA ARG A 27 12.31 -0.31 4.04
C ARG A 27 12.79 -1.40 3.09
N THR A 28 13.50 -2.39 3.62
CA THR A 28 13.97 -3.54 2.84
C THR A 28 12.87 -4.57 2.60
N LEU A 29 11.75 -4.49 3.36
CA LEU A 29 10.57 -5.30 3.17
C LEU A 29 9.75 -4.78 1.99
N HIS A 30 9.57 -5.60 0.96
CA HIS A 30 8.75 -5.23 -0.20
C HIS A 30 7.28 -5.46 0.10
N LYS A 31 6.48 -4.41 0.02
CA LYS A 31 5.04 -4.43 0.33
C LYS A 31 4.26 -4.20 -0.95
N TYR A 32 3.36 -5.13 -1.25
CA TYR A 32 2.49 -5.04 -2.41
C TYR A 32 1.04 -4.90 -1.96
N TYR A 33 0.33 -4.09 -2.71
CA TYR A 33 -1.08 -3.78 -2.50
C TYR A 33 -1.84 -4.01 -3.79
N ARG A 34 -3.13 -4.28 -3.67
CA ARG A 34 -4.06 -4.25 -4.79
C ARG A 34 -5.09 -3.17 -4.55
N CYS A 35 -5.43 -2.44 -5.60
CA CYS A 35 -6.47 -1.44 -5.54
C CYS A 35 -7.21 -1.31 -6.86
N ILE A 36 -8.43 -0.78 -6.79
CA ILE A 36 -9.23 -0.44 -7.95
C ILE A 36 -9.36 1.07 -8.02
N VAL A 37 -8.96 1.63 -9.15
CA VAL A 37 -9.00 3.07 -9.40
C VAL A 37 -9.96 3.42 -10.52
N LEU A 38 -10.47 4.64 -10.51
CA LEU A 38 -11.25 5.21 -11.59
C LEU A 38 -10.35 5.51 -12.80
N GLY A 39 -10.83 5.16 -13.99
CA GLY A 39 -10.18 5.44 -15.26
C GLY A 39 -9.19 4.36 -15.69
N GLU A 40 -8.77 4.47 -16.93
CA GLU A 40 -7.72 3.64 -17.50
C GLU A 40 -6.35 4.24 -17.21
N THR A 41 -5.52 3.55 -16.44
CA THR A 41 -4.15 3.97 -16.14
C THR A 41 -3.20 3.52 -17.25
N LYS A 42 -1.97 4.06 -17.25
CA LYS A 42 -0.86 3.43 -17.99
C LYS A 42 -0.68 1.99 -17.53
N GLU A 43 -0.04 1.18 -18.35
CA GLU A 43 0.27 -0.22 -18.02
C GLU A 43 1.12 -0.35 -16.76
N GLN A 44 2.10 0.54 -16.63
CA GLN A 44 2.95 0.69 -15.45
C GLN A 44 3.47 2.11 -15.33
N ASP A 45 3.73 2.55 -14.11
CA ASP A 45 4.36 3.85 -13.88
C ASP A 45 5.11 3.86 -12.53
N THR A 46 6.04 4.82 -12.41
CA THR A 46 6.76 5.11 -11.18
C THR A 46 6.45 6.54 -10.77
N LEU A 47 5.59 6.68 -9.79
CA LEU A 47 5.17 7.98 -9.27
C LEU A 47 6.19 8.45 -8.22
N LYS A 48 6.76 9.63 -8.46
CA LYS A 48 7.68 10.31 -7.53
C LYS A 48 7.11 11.68 -7.18
N GLY A 49 7.39 12.13 -5.98
CA GLY A 49 6.95 13.44 -5.50
C GLY A 49 7.30 13.63 -4.04
N PHE A 50 6.70 14.63 -3.45
CA PHE A 50 6.87 14.95 -2.04
C PHE A 50 5.50 14.97 -1.36
N LEU A 51 5.45 14.50 -0.14
CA LEU A 51 4.24 14.40 0.66
C LEU A 51 4.32 15.38 1.83
N ILE A 52 3.32 16.23 1.94
CA ILE A 52 3.11 17.12 3.10
C ILE A 52 1.92 16.58 3.88
N LYS A 53 2.09 16.43 5.19
CA LYS A 53 1.02 16.03 6.10
C LYS A 53 0.30 17.27 6.64
N ASN A 54 -1.01 17.28 6.52
CA ASN A 54 -1.88 18.19 7.25
C ASN A 54 -2.42 17.44 8.47
N GLU A 55 -1.91 17.77 9.65
CA GLU A 55 -2.25 17.04 10.88
C GLU A 55 -3.68 17.29 11.32
N SER A 56 -4.17 18.54 11.21
CA SER A 56 -5.53 18.90 11.63
C SER A 56 -6.61 18.20 10.81
N ALA A 57 -6.38 18.04 9.50
CA ALA A 57 -7.29 17.32 8.59
C ALA A 57 -7.03 15.81 8.53
N ASN A 58 -5.95 15.33 9.16
CA ASN A 58 -5.43 13.97 8.98
C ASN A 58 -5.33 13.58 7.48
N GLN A 59 -4.91 14.52 6.64
CA GLN A 59 -4.75 14.37 5.20
C GLN A 59 -3.30 14.58 4.78
N VAL A 60 -2.97 14.09 3.59
CA VAL A 60 -1.68 14.37 2.96
C VAL A 60 -1.91 14.97 1.58
N THR A 61 -1.02 15.83 1.17
CA THR A 61 -1.01 16.45 -0.16
C THR A 61 0.28 16.04 -0.87
N ILE A 62 0.16 15.73 -2.15
CA ILE A 62 1.31 15.43 -3.00
C ILE A 62 1.68 16.70 -3.78
N ILE A 63 2.97 17.01 -3.77
CA ILE A 63 3.55 18.11 -4.52
C ILE A 63 4.74 17.61 -5.35
N THR A 64 5.03 18.30 -6.45
CA THR A 64 6.12 17.94 -7.38
C THR A 64 7.47 18.52 -6.96
N GLU A 65 7.45 19.65 -6.25
CA GLU A 65 8.66 20.35 -5.81
C GLU A 65 8.90 20.14 -4.31
N GLN A 66 10.18 20.12 -3.92
CA GLN A 66 10.54 20.04 -2.52
C GLN A 66 10.21 21.34 -1.79
N LYS A 67 9.53 21.22 -0.66
CA LYS A 67 9.24 22.31 0.28
C LYS A 67 9.63 21.90 1.69
N ASP A 68 9.70 22.88 2.58
CA ASP A 68 9.90 22.62 4.01
C ASP A 68 8.81 21.69 4.53
N ASN A 69 9.20 20.71 5.35
CA ASN A 69 8.34 19.65 5.90
C ASN A 69 7.76 18.67 4.86
N ALA A 70 8.15 18.73 3.59
CA ALA A 70 7.78 17.75 2.58
C ALA A 70 8.77 16.57 2.58
N VAL A 71 8.23 15.35 2.59
CA VAL A 71 9.04 14.13 2.58
C VAL A 71 8.98 13.45 1.23
N PRO A 72 10.11 13.01 0.65
CA PRO A 72 10.11 12.32 -0.64
C PRO A 72 9.37 10.99 -0.55
N ILE A 73 8.61 10.70 -1.60
CA ILE A 73 7.85 9.49 -1.75
C ILE A 73 8.03 8.87 -3.13
N GLU A 74 7.98 7.54 -3.19
CA GLU A 74 7.96 6.79 -4.44
C GLU A 74 6.95 5.64 -4.32
N THR A 75 6.08 5.55 -5.33
CA THR A 75 5.06 4.50 -5.49
C THR A 75 5.17 3.95 -6.91
N ARG A 76 5.26 2.63 -7.06
CA ARG A 76 5.24 1.98 -8.37
C ARG A 76 3.95 1.21 -8.52
N TYR A 77 3.38 1.21 -9.72
CA TYR A 77 2.23 0.36 -10.00
C TYR A 77 2.35 -0.33 -11.35
N LYS A 78 1.64 -1.46 -11.46
CA LYS A 78 1.38 -2.18 -12.70
C LYS A 78 -0.12 -2.42 -12.80
N ARG A 79 -0.72 -2.07 -13.94
CA ARG A 79 -2.11 -2.40 -14.24
C ARG A 79 -2.22 -3.89 -14.57
N ILE A 80 -3.12 -4.57 -13.88
CA ILE A 80 -3.40 -6.00 -14.08
C ILE A 80 -4.49 -6.17 -15.12
N SER A 81 -5.56 -5.37 -15.01
CA SER A 81 -6.69 -5.40 -15.93
C SER A 81 -7.46 -4.09 -15.90
N THR A 82 -8.28 -3.89 -16.92
CA THR A 82 -9.31 -2.85 -16.97
C THR A 82 -10.66 -3.49 -17.07
N ILE A 83 -11.69 -2.81 -16.55
CA ILE A 83 -13.08 -3.23 -16.65
C ILE A 83 -13.98 -2.02 -16.74
N GLU A 84 -15.06 -2.14 -17.48
CA GLU A 84 -16.13 -1.16 -17.49
C GLU A 84 -17.21 -1.56 -16.48
N LYS A 85 -17.50 -0.68 -15.52
CA LYS A 85 -18.55 -0.86 -14.52
C LYS A 85 -19.26 0.46 -14.26
N ALA A 86 -20.59 0.40 -14.14
CA ALA A 86 -21.44 1.58 -13.91
C ALA A 86 -21.16 2.73 -14.89
N GLY A 87 -20.90 2.42 -16.17
CA GLY A 87 -20.60 3.40 -17.22
C GLY A 87 -19.25 4.11 -17.08
N ALA A 88 -18.32 3.50 -16.36
CA ALA A 88 -16.96 4.03 -16.23
C ALA A 88 -15.90 2.93 -16.35
N ILE A 89 -14.78 3.28 -16.97
CA ILE A 89 -13.60 2.43 -17.00
C ILE A 89 -12.95 2.49 -15.62
N CYS A 90 -12.55 1.34 -15.10
CA CYS A 90 -11.80 1.18 -13.86
C CYS A 90 -10.59 0.29 -14.10
N SER A 91 -9.49 0.54 -13.40
CA SER A 91 -8.27 -0.26 -13.48
C SER A 91 -8.00 -0.99 -12.18
N LEU A 92 -7.69 -2.29 -12.26
CA LEU A 92 -7.12 -3.05 -11.18
C LEU A 92 -5.60 -2.90 -11.22
N LEU A 93 -5.03 -2.38 -10.15
CA LEU A 93 -3.60 -2.15 -10.04
C LEU A 93 -2.97 -3.04 -8.97
N GLU A 94 -1.76 -3.50 -9.26
CA GLU A 94 -0.81 -3.94 -8.25
C GLU A 94 0.15 -2.79 -7.95
N VAL A 95 0.26 -2.42 -6.69
CA VAL A 95 1.02 -1.26 -6.23
C VAL A 95 2.14 -1.71 -5.32
N ARG A 96 3.38 -1.35 -5.64
CA ARG A 96 4.54 -1.53 -4.77
C ARG A 96 4.90 -0.23 -4.08
N LEU A 97 4.90 -0.25 -2.75
CA LEU A 97 5.40 0.87 -1.94
C LEU A 97 6.92 0.80 -1.81
N ILE A 98 7.61 1.79 -2.38
CA ILE A 98 9.06 1.98 -2.16
C ILE A 98 9.26 2.77 -0.87
N THR A 99 8.47 3.81 -0.66
CA THR A 99 8.34 4.52 0.61
C THR A 99 6.99 4.18 1.24
N GLY A 100 6.87 4.19 2.57
CA GLY A 100 5.63 3.82 3.28
C GLY A 100 5.17 4.95 4.20
N ARG A 101 4.57 6.01 3.63
CA ARG A 101 3.99 7.10 4.41
C ARG A 101 2.48 6.91 4.55
N PRO A 102 1.86 7.43 5.61
CA PRO A 102 0.41 7.37 5.76
C PRO A 102 -0.32 7.89 4.52
N HIS A 103 -1.36 7.22 4.11
CA HIS A 103 -2.21 7.54 2.95
C HIS A 103 -1.47 7.67 1.59
N GLN A 104 -0.20 7.30 1.49
CA GLN A 104 0.63 7.56 0.31
C GLN A 104 0.01 7.04 -0.99
N ILE A 105 -0.42 5.78 -1.06
CA ILE A 105 -1.03 5.20 -2.27
C ILE A 105 -2.27 5.99 -2.67
N ARG A 106 -3.15 6.28 -1.71
CA ARG A 106 -4.42 6.96 -1.90
C ARG A 106 -4.23 8.36 -2.50
N ALA A 107 -3.38 9.17 -1.86
CA ALA A 107 -3.08 10.52 -2.32
C ALA A 107 -2.31 10.53 -3.65
N HIS A 108 -1.36 9.61 -3.84
CA HIS A 108 -0.53 9.56 -5.05
C HIS A 108 -1.35 9.18 -6.29
N LEU A 109 -2.22 8.15 -6.19
CA LEU A 109 -3.09 7.78 -7.30
C LEU A 109 -4.15 8.85 -7.58
N SER A 110 -4.69 9.50 -6.54
CA SER A 110 -5.60 10.63 -6.71
C SER A 110 -4.94 11.83 -7.40
N SER A 111 -3.67 12.14 -7.06
CA SER A 111 -2.94 13.28 -7.65
C SER A 111 -2.69 13.14 -9.15
N ILE A 112 -2.70 11.92 -9.68
CA ILE A 112 -2.57 11.65 -11.12
C ILE A 112 -3.92 11.44 -11.82
N GLY A 113 -5.04 11.75 -11.15
CA GLY A 113 -6.38 11.65 -11.72
C GLY A 113 -7.04 10.28 -11.65
N HIS A 114 -6.43 9.31 -10.96
CA HIS A 114 -6.94 7.95 -10.79
C HIS A 114 -7.25 7.62 -9.31
N PRO A 115 -8.25 8.27 -8.69
CA PRO A 115 -8.60 8.01 -7.29
C PRO A 115 -9.11 6.58 -7.11
N ILE A 116 -8.82 6.01 -5.93
CA ILE A 116 -9.28 4.68 -5.56
C ILE A 116 -10.81 4.71 -5.34
N LEU A 117 -11.52 3.71 -5.86
CA LEU A 117 -12.96 3.58 -5.63
C LEU A 117 -13.25 3.34 -4.14
N GLY A 118 -14.32 3.96 -3.64
CA GLY A 118 -14.70 3.93 -2.22
C GLY A 118 -13.90 4.86 -1.33
N ASP A 119 -12.93 5.59 -1.87
CA ASP A 119 -12.13 6.53 -1.09
C ASP A 119 -12.85 7.87 -0.90
N ARG A 120 -13.51 8.05 0.25
CA ARG A 120 -14.23 9.29 0.56
C ARG A 120 -13.31 10.49 0.82
N LYS A 121 -12.02 10.26 1.09
CA LYS A 121 -11.08 11.29 1.49
C LYS A 121 -10.28 11.86 0.31
N TYR A 122 -9.92 11.01 -0.63
CA TYR A 122 -9.12 11.37 -1.81
C TYR A 122 -9.87 11.15 -3.13
N GLY A 123 -11.11 10.65 -3.06
CA GLY A 123 -11.98 10.49 -4.22
C GLY A 123 -12.46 11.83 -4.78
N ASN A 124 -12.65 11.88 -6.09
CA ASN A 124 -13.32 12.97 -6.77
C ASN A 124 -14.83 12.68 -6.93
N LYS A 125 -15.62 13.65 -7.40
CA LYS A 125 -17.07 13.52 -7.58
C LYS A 125 -17.43 12.25 -8.36
N LYS A 126 -16.77 12.02 -9.51
CA LYS A 126 -17.05 10.87 -10.38
C LYS A 126 -16.74 9.53 -9.69
N SER A 127 -15.60 9.41 -8.99
CA SER A 127 -15.26 8.19 -8.27
C SER A 127 -16.23 7.88 -7.13
N LEU A 128 -16.75 8.91 -6.45
CA LEU A 128 -17.75 8.76 -5.39
C LEU A 128 -19.11 8.34 -5.94
N GLU A 129 -19.53 8.88 -7.07
CA GLU A 129 -20.77 8.50 -7.77
C GLU A 129 -20.71 7.02 -8.21
N ILE A 130 -19.62 6.59 -8.85
CA ILE A 130 -19.40 5.20 -9.25
C ILE A 130 -19.34 4.27 -8.01
N SER A 131 -18.65 4.69 -6.96
CA SER A 131 -18.57 3.91 -5.71
C SER A 131 -19.95 3.71 -5.08
N LYS A 132 -20.80 4.74 -5.12
CA LYS A 132 -22.20 4.66 -4.65
C LYS A 132 -23.03 3.72 -5.53
N ALA A 133 -22.93 3.85 -6.85
CA ALA A 133 -23.66 2.98 -7.79
C ALA A 133 -23.29 1.49 -7.65
N LEU A 134 -22.04 1.21 -7.29
CA LEU A 134 -21.52 -0.14 -7.07
C LEU A 134 -21.62 -0.62 -5.61
N ASN A 135 -22.26 0.17 -4.72
CA ASN A 135 -22.35 -0.13 -3.29
C ASN A 135 -21.00 -0.39 -2.61
N ILE A 136 -19.98 0.40 -2.96
CA ILE A 136 -18.63 0.31 -2.39
C ILE A 136 -18.52 1.28 -1.20
N PRO A 137 -18.56 0.79 0.06
CA PRO A 137 -18.60 1.66 1.24
C PRO A 137 -17.24 2.18 1.68
N TYR A 138 -16.15 1.48 1.33
CA TYR A 138 -14.78 1.77 1.75
C TYR A 138 -13.81 1.69 0.56
N GLN A 139 -12.65 2.33 0.70
CA GLN A 139 -11.62 2.31 -0.33
C GLN A 139 -11.21 0.87 -0.70
N LEU A 140 -11.27 0.55 -1.98
CA LEU A 140 -10.81 -0.73 -2.53
C LEU A 140 -9.29 -0.75 -2.62
N LEU A 141 -8.64 -0.80 -1.46
CA LEU A 141 -7.19 -0.87 -1.30
C LEU A 141 -6.85 -1.90 -0.23
N SER A 142 -6.04 -2.86 -0.58
CA SER A 142 -5.63 -3.89 0.35
C SER A 142 -4.18 -4.33 0.17
N ALA A 143 -3.49 -4.65 1.27
CA ALA A 143 -2.22 -5.36 1.22
C ALA A 143 -2.45 -6.77 0.65
N CYS A 144 -1.66 -7.16 -0.34
CA CYS A 144 -1.80 -8.47 -1.00
C CYS A 144 -0.59 -9.38 -0.83
N SER A 145 0.61 -8.84 -0.75
CA SER A 145 1.78 -9.64 -0.41
C SER A 145 2.88 -8.83 0.26
N VAL A 146 3.77 -9.55 0.91
CA VAL A 146 5.00 -9.02 1.48
C VAL A 146 6.14 -9.97 1.14
N THR A 147 7.25 -9.41 0.61
CA THR A 147 8.47 -10.17 0.32
C THR A 147 9.59 -9.71 1.24
N PHE A 148 10.18 -10.66 1.95
CA PHE A 148 11.33 -10.39 2.81
C PHE A 148 12.61 -10.20 1.99
N PRO A 149 13.55 -9.35 2.44
CA PRO A 149 14.87 -9.21 1.84
C PRO A 149 15.71 -10.48 2.04
N GLU A 150 16.93 -10.48 1.55
CA GLU A 150 17.91 -11.47 1.96
C GLU A 150 18.23 -11.33 3.45
N MET A 151 18.04 -12.41 4.18
CA MET A 151 18.19 -12.47 5.63
C MET A 151 19.20 -13.54 6.04
N LYS A 152 19.94 -13.27 7.12
CA LYS A 152 20.92 -14.19 7.70
C LYS A 152 20.58 -14.49 9.16
N GLY A 153 21.25 -15.49 9.72
CA GLY A 153 21.07 -15.87 11.12
C GLY A 153 19.68 -16.41 11.44
N THR A 154 19.14 -16.05 12.59
CA THR A 154 17.89 -16.59 13.15
C THR A 154 16.69 -16.47 12.18
N PHE A 155 16.66 -15.45 11.36
CA PHE A 155 15.60 -15.25 10.36
C PHE A 155 15.97 -15.69 8.94
N GLY A 156 17.06 -16.45 8.76
CA GLY A 156 17.47 -16.98 7.45
C GLY A 156 16.36 -17.75 6.75
N TYR A 157 15.46 -18.39 7.50
CA TYR A 157 14.30 -19.11 6.97
C TYR A 157 13.26 -18.20 6.31
N LEU A 158 13.26 -16.88 6.59
CA LEU A 158 12.41 -15.88 5.93
C LEU A 158 13.08 -15.27 4.68
N SER A 159 14.37 -15.55 4.45
CA SER A 159 15.14 -14.96 3.36
C SER A 159 14.44 -15.13 2.02
N ARG A 160 14.16 -14.01 1.34
CA ARG A 160 13.49 -13.94 0.02
C ARG A 160 12.11 -14.61 -0.04
N LYS A 161 11.51 -14.95 1.12
CA LYS A 161 10.15 -15.52 1.14
C LYS A 161 9.10 -14.45 0.88
N GLU A 162 8.11 -14.83 0.11
CA GLU A 162 6.91 -14.06 -0.12
C GLU A 162 5.73 -14.67 0.67
N PHE A 163 4.97 -13.83 1.31
CA PHE A 163 3.71 -14.18 1.98
C PHE A 163 2.58 -13.48 1.26
N ILE A 164 1.59 -14.25 0.78
CA ILE A 164 0.45 -13.77 0.01
C ILE A 164 -0.81 -13.88 0.86
N ILE A 165 -1.65 -12.84 0.82
CA ILE A 165 -2.96 -12.80 1.49
C ILE A 165 -4.03 -13.09 0.47
N HIS A 166 -4.56 -14.32 0.47
CA HIS A 166 -5.52 -14.80 -0.54
C HIS A 166 -6.94 -14.23 -0.37
N GLN A 167 -7.43 -14.07 0.86
CA GLN A 167 -8.81 -13.64 1.16
C GLN A 167 -9.22 -12.30 0.52
N ILE A 168 -8.28 -11.40 0.38
CA ILE A 168 -8.52 -10.07 -0.15
C ILE A 168 -8.57 -10.07 -1.69
N TYR A 169 -7.89 -11.02 -2.30
CA TYR A 169 -7.96 -11.27 -3.73
C TYR A 169 -9.38 -11.61 -4.16
N GLU A 170 -10.07 -12.44 -3.41
CA GLU A 170 -11.47 -12.84 -3.69
C GLU A 170 -12.44 -11.67 -3.57
N PHE A 171 -12.28 -10.78 -2.60
CA PHE A 171 -13.15 -9.62 -2.44
C PHE A 171 -12.99 -8.62 -3.61
N ILE A 172 -11.77 -8.26 -3.97
CA ILE A 172 -11.48 -7.38 -5.10
C ILE A 172 -11.95 -8.05 -6.41
N HIS A 173 -11.72 -9.35 -6.55
CA HIS A 173 -12.14 -10.13 -7.70
C HIS A 173 -13.66 -10.23 -7.81
N SER A 174 -14.39 -10.37 -6.70
CA SER A 174 -15.85 -10.46 -6.69
C SER A 174 -16.54 -9.16 -7.12
N VAL A 175 -15.94 -8.01 -6.85
CA VAL A 175 -16.42 -6.71 -7.33
C VAL A 175 -16.15 -6.53 -8.83
N PHE A 176 -15.09 -7.18 -9.35
CA PHE A 176 -14.66 -7.05 -10.74
C PHE A 176 -15.23 -8.10 -11.68
N VAL A 177 -15.55 -9.31 -11.20
CA VAL A 177 -15.91 -10.45 -12.05
C VAL A 177 -17.44 -10.72 -12.06
N LYS A 178 -18.21 -10.11 -11.17
CA LYS A 178 -19.66 -10.06 -11.23
C LYS A 178 -20.11 -8.81 -11.96
#